data_f635a14dd14b46cdf6ce9ab86cc6e32a
#
_entry.id   f635a14dd14b46cdf6ce9ab86cc6e32a
#
_cell.length_a   1.000
_cell.length_b   1.000
_cell.length_c   1.000
_cell.angle_alpha   90.00
_cell.angle_beta   90.00
_cell.angle_gamma   90.00
#
_symmetry.space_group_name_H-M   'P 1'
#
loop_
_entity.id
_entity.type
_entity.pdbx_description
1 polymer ?
#
loop_
_entity_poly.entity_id
_entity_poly.type
_entity_poly.pdbx_seq_one_letter_code
_entity_poly.pdbx_strand_id
1 'polypeptide(L)'
;MQELERKSCDRPVELVKAQYAGKKVIEFYGDYIPEQWIRAIGAEPYLICKGGEPQAPEATLDYSLRFMNPLAATMVGNYLIGADRVMPMADAVVIQQHDCHYGRMTEILEFKGLPIYKVGVPADFAVGISQQYYRHELREFKKFLENLVGVTLDEDKVRENYAKTNKIHELLRKIDELRKVENPPITFSEFIRLNHYTLRVDYDTSIEALTKIYEKLKDAPGAHAKNAPRILMMGRAVAEGDYVVPGIVEAAGGCIACDFLDEAIRPYRTNISLEGDIVDAFAEALYDTRDPQCIFQPSWEIRFERLKEYIKEYNIDAILWYQLAFDEIYDMEYTCYSKWLKELNIPIMKLESSYEYSREATAPLATRLESFVESVKEAK
;
A
#
# COMPACT_ATOMS: atom_id res chain seq x y z
N MET A 1 19.29 1.40 0.86
CA MET A 1 18.29 1.99 -0.06
C MET A 1 18.69 1.83 -1.53
N GLN A 2 19.80 2.38 -2.02
CA GLN A 2 20.18 2.33 -3.44
C GLN A 2 20.19 0.91 -4.06
N GLU A 3 20.59 -0.11 -3.32
CA GLU A 3 20.56 -1.50 -3.81
C GLU A 3 19.13 -2.02 -3.98
N LEU A 4 18.24 -1.77 -3.01
CA LEU A 4 16.81 -2.14 -3.12
C LEU A 4 16.13 -1.39 -4.26
N GLU A 5 16.38 -0.09 -4.39
CA GLU A 5 15.87 0.74 -5.48
C GLU A 5 16.27 0.17 -6.83
N ARG A 6 17.57 -0.08 -7.04
CA ARG A 6 18.08 -0.68 -8.28
C ARG A 6 17.41 -2.02 -8.58
N LYS A 7 17.35 -2.93 -7.61
CA LYS A 7 16.71 -4.24 -7.80
C LYS A 7 15.22 -4.12 -8.08
N SER A 8 14.52 -3.20 -7.42
CA SER A 8 13.12 -2.91 -7.72
C SER A 8 12.93 -2.41 -9.16
N CYS A 9 13.81 -1.52 -9.63
CA CYS A 9 13.80 -1.03 -11.02
C CYS A 9 14.17 -2.12 -12.04
N ASP A 10 15.07 -3.05 -11.68
CA ASP A 10 15.49 -4.15 -12.55
C ASP A 10 14.45 -5.28 -12.63
N ARG A 11 13.48 -5.32 -11.71
CA ARG A 11 12.50 -6.41 -11.57
C ARG A 11 11.74 -6.74 -12.86
N PRO A 12 11.23 -5.79 -13.67
CA PRO A 12 10.57 -6.12 -14.93
C PRO A 12 11.46 -6.91 -15.89
N VAL A 13 12.75 -6.59 -15.95
CA VAL A 13 13.72 -7.31 -16.80
C VAL A 13 13.97 -8.72 -16.27
N GLU A 14 14.03 -8.90 -14.95
CA GLU A 14 14.14 -10.22 -14.33
C GLU A 14 12.93 -11.10 -14.64
N LEU A 15 11.71 -10.53 -14.62
CA LEU A 15 10.48 -11.24 -14.96
C LEU A 15 10.45 -11.71 -16.41
N VAL A 16 10.91 -10.87 -17.35
CA VAL A 16 11.07 -11.29 -18.75
C VAL A 16 12.02 -12.49 -18.86
N LYS A 17 13.15 -12.46 -18.17
CA LYS A 17 14.09 -13.59 -18.17
C LYS A 17 13.50 -14.85 -17.55
N ALA A 18 12.74 -14.70 -16.46
CA ALA A 18 12.06 -15.81 -15.78
C ALA A 18 11.02 -16.47 -16.70
N GLN A 19 10.24 -15.69 -17.45
CA GLN A 19 9.28 -16.19 -18.42
C GLN A 19 9.96 -16.93 -19.57
N TYR A 20 11.06 -16.40 -20.11
CA TYR A 20 11.86 -17.14 -21.12
C TYR A 20 12.44 -18.44 -20.56
N ALA A 21 12.67 -18.53 -19.26
CA ALA A 21 13.05 -19.76 -18.59
C ALA A 21 11.87 -20.70 -18.27
N GLY A 22 10.67 -20.39 -18.72
CA GLY A 22 9.46 -21.20 -18.58
C GLY A 22 8.69 -20.98 -17.28
N LYS A 23 9.05 -19.98 -16.46
CA LYS A 23 8.29 -19.64 -15.27
C LYS A 23 7.05 -18.81 -15.62
N LYS A 24 5.97 -19.01 -14.86
CA LYS A 24 4.78 -18.17 -14.95
C LYS A 24 5.01 -16.83 -14.26
N VAL A 25 4.53 -15.75 -14.86
CA VAL A 25 4.53 -14.40 -14.31
C VAL A 25 3.09 -14.02 -13.96
N ILE A 26 2.87 -13.69 -12.70
CA ILE A 26 1.55 -13.28 -12.19
C ILE A 26 1.67 -11.85 -11.69
N GLU A 27 1.03 -10.95 -12.40
CA GLU A 27 0.87 -9.58 -11.93
C GLU A 27 -0.37 -9.49 -11.04
N PHE A 28 -0.32 -8.76 -9.93
CA PHE A 28 -1.44 -8.71 -9.00
C PHE A 28 -1.58 -7.35 -8.34
N TYR A 29 -2.80 -7.06 -7.84
CA TYR A 29 -3.08 -5.92 -7.00
C TYR A 29 -3.93 -6.30 -5.80
N GLY A 30 -3.42 -5.94 -4.64
CA GLY A 30 -4.10 -5.95 -3.36
C GLY A 30 -3.43 -6.79 -2.29
N ASP A 31 -3.63 -6.36 -1.05
CA ASP A 31 -3.04 -6.96 0.14
C ASP A 31 -3.70 -8.30 0.53
N TYR A 32 -4.92 -8.54 0.01
CA TYR A 32 -5.72 -9.74 0.26
C TYR A 32 -5.40 -10.87 -0.72
N ILE A 33 -4.35 -10.72 -1.54
CA ILE A 33 -3.83 -11.75 -2.44
C ILE A 33 -2.52 -12.28 -1.88
N PRO A 34 -2.43 -13.59 -1.56
CA PRO A 34 -1.23 -14.16 -0.95
C PRO A 34 -0.09 -14.32 -1.98
N GLU A 35 0.76 -13.29 -2.13
CA GLU A 35 1.96 -13.35 -2.99
C GLU A 35 2.87 -14.52 -2.63
N GLN A 36 2.85 -14.92 -1.36
CA GLN A 36 3.64 -16.02 -0.82
C GLN A 36 3.31 -17.36 -1.48
N TRP A 37 2.05 -17.55 -1.88
CA TRP A 37 1.60 -18.75 -2.60
C TRP A 37 2.07 -18.73 -4.05
N ILE A 38 2.04 -17.55 -4.69
CA ILE A 38 2.55 -17.37 -6.05
C ILE A 38 4.04 -17.75 -6.10
N ARG A 39 4.81 -17.31 -5.09
CA ARG A 39 6.24 -17.70 -4.98
C ARG A 39 6.43 -19.18 -4.66
N ALA A 40 5.63 -19.74 -3.75
CA ALA A 40 5.75 -21.13 -3.31
C ALA A 40 5.48 -22.13 -4.44
N ILE A 41 4.56 -21.79 -5.35
CA ILE A 41 4.27 -22.64 -6.52
C ILE A 41 5.31 -22.50 -7.64
N GLY A 42 6.29 -21.62 -7.49
CA GLY A 42 7.36 -21.39 -8.48
C GLY A 42 7.07 -20.35 -9.54
N ALA A 43 5.95 -19.63 -9.41
CA ALA A 43 5.64 -18.47 -10.24
C ALA A 43 6.30 -17.19 -9.69
N GLU A 44 6.37 -16.17 -10.54
CA GLU A 44 6.98 -14.88 -10.21
C GLU A 44 5.88 -13.82 -10.00
N PRO A 45 5.68 -13.32 -8.78
CA PRO A 45 4.71 -12.25 -8.52
C PRO A 45 5.27 -10.87 -8.90
N TYR A 46 4.38 -9.99 -9.34
CA TYR A 46 4.65 -8.56 -9.53
C TYR A 46 3.47 -7.72 -9.05
N LEU A 47 3.70 -6.88 -8.05
CA LEU A 47 2.64 -6.02 -7.51
C LEU A 47 2.44 -4.78 -8.37
N ILE A 48 1.20 -4.51 -8.76
CA ILE A 48 0.77 -3.26 -9.38
C ILE A 48 0.52 -2.25 -8.25
N CYS A 49 1.33 -1.21 -8.13
CA CYS A 49 1.13 -0.18 -7.09
C CYS A 49 1.63 1.21 -7.52
N LYS A 50 1.82 1.44 -8.81
CA LYS A 50 2.28 2.74 -9.32
C LYS A 50 1.17 3.78 -9.29
N GLY A 51 1.54 5.02 -8.94
CA GLY A 51 0.68 6.19 -8.94
C GLY A 51 1.46 7.48 -9.10
N GLY A 52 0.77 8.62 -9.00
CA GLY A 52 1.40 9.93 -9.06
C GLY A 52 1.71 10.47 -10.46
N GLU A 53 1.38 9.73 -11.52
CA GLU A 53 1.60 10.14 -12.91
C GLU A 53 0.29 10.63 -13.54
N PRO A 54 0.20 11.90 -14.04
CA PRO A 54 -1.05 12.45 -14.56
C PRO A 54 -1.48 11.85 -15.91
N GLN A 55 -0.53 11.37 -16.72
CA GLN A 55 -0.81 10.89 -18.07
C GLN A 55 -1.57 9.55 -18.09
N ALA A 56 -1.33 8.71 -17.11
CA ALA A 56 -1.94 7.39 -17.05
C ALA A 56 -3.45 7.45 -16.77
N PRO A 57 -3.96 8.19 -15.76
CA PRO A 57 -5.40 8.35 -15.56
C PRO A 57 -6.10 8.95 -16.78
N GLU A 58 -5.49 9.91 -17.46
CA GLU A 58 -6.07 10.54 -18.64
C GLU A 58 -6.33 9.54 -19.77
N ALA A 59 -5.44 8.59 -19.98
CA ALA A 59 -5.59 7.55 -20.99
C ALA A 59 -6.80 6.62 -20.76
N THR A 60 -7.34 6.57 -19.55
CA THR A 60 -8.53 5.75 -19.25
C THR A 60 -9.84 6.41 -19.68
N LEU A 61 -9.86 7.70 -19.98
CA LEU A 61 -11.08 8.44 -20.32
C LEU A 61 -11.76 7.94 -21.60
N ASP A 62 -11.05 7.24 -22.48
CA ASP A 62 -11.64 6.56 -23.65
C ASP A 62 -12.47 5.32 -23.27
N TYR A 63 -12.33 4.80 -22.05
CA TYR A 63 -12.95 3.54 -21.61
C TYR A 63 -13.80 3.71 -20.35
N SER A 64 -13.53 4.72 -19.54
CA SER A 64 -14.24 4.96 -18.28
C SER A 64 -14.63 6.43 -18.11
N LEU A 65 -15.65 6.65 -17.29
CA LEU A 65 -15.99 8.00 -16.85
C LEU A 65 -14.90 8.58 -15.93
N ARG A 66 -14.86 9.90 -15.80
CA ARG A 66 -13.93 10.65 -14.94
C ARG A 66 -13.95 10.27 -13.46
N PHE A 67 -14.94 9.51 -13.03
CA PHE A 67 -15.19 9.19 -11.62
C PHE A 67 -14.47 7.92 -11.14
N MET A 68 -13.47 7.43 -11.86
CA MET A 68 -12.62 6.35 -11.38
C MET A 68 -11.55 6.92 -10.44
N ASN A 69 -11.32 6.23 -9.32
CA ASN A 69 -10.22 6.55 -8.41
C ASN A 69 -8.88 6.64 -9.17
N PRO A 70 -8.06 7.69 -8.95
CA PRO A 70 -6.82 7.91 -9.69
C PRO A 70 -5.84 6.73 -9.64
N LEU A 71 -5.78 5.97 -8.53
CA LEU A 71 -4.91 4.80 -8.44
C LEU A 71 -5.35 3.69 -9.39
N ALA A 72 -6.65 3.34 -9.38
CA ALA A 72 -7.22 2.36 -10.31
C ALA A 72 -7.10 2.82 -11.77
N ALA A 73 -7.36 4.11 -12.02
CA ALA A 73 -7.17 4.71 -13.33
C ALA A 73 -5.70 4.65 -13.80
N THR A 74 -4.74 4.93 -12.90
CA THR A 74 -3.31 4.84 -13.22
C THR A 74 -2.88 3.42 -13.60
N MET A 75 -3.40 2.40 -12.92
CA MET A 75 -3.08 1.00 -13.26
C MET A 75 -3.53 0.63 -14.68
N VAL A 76 -4.78 0.96 -15.02
CA VAL A 76 -5.31 0.79 -16.39
C VAL A 76 -4.53 1.64 -17.39
N GLY A 77 -4.33 2.91 -17.07
CA GLY A 77 -3.67 3.86 -17.94
C GLY A 77 -2.23 3.46 -18.26
N ASN A 78 -1.45 3.00 -17.29
CA ASN A 78 -0.09 2.51 -17.50
C ASN A 78 -0.05 1.35 -18.50
N TYR A 79 -1.03 0.45 -18.46
CA TYR A 79 -1.19 -0.57 -19.50
C TYR A 79 -1.50 0.05 -20.87
N LEU A 80 -2.48 0.98 -20.94
CA LEU A 80 -2.93 1.57 -22.19
C LEU A 80 -1.84 2.38 -22.92
N ILE A 81 -1.02 3.14 -22.17
CA ILE A 81 0.09 3.92 -22.74
C ILE A 81 1.39 3.11 -22.88
N GLY A 82 1.37 1.82 -22.53
CA GLY A 82 2.54 0.94 -22.60
C GLY A 82 3.65 1.27 -21.58
N ALA A 83 3.32 1.98 -20.49
CA ALA A 83 4.25 2.25 -19.38
C ALA A 83 4.40 1.01 -18.48
N ASP A 84 3.35 0.20 -18.34
CA ASP A 84 3.46 -1.11 -17.73
C ASP A 84 4.01 -2.12 -18.77
N ARG A 85 5.18 -2.68 -18.46
CA ARG A 85 5.88 -3.64 -19.32
C ARG A 85 5.64 -5.09 -18.91
N VAL A 86 5.05 -5.31 -17.74
CA VAL A 86 4.80 -6.64 -17.17
C VAL A 86 3.40 -7.13 -17.55
N MET A 87 2.40 -6.30 -17.41
CA MET A 87 1.00 -6.66 -17.64
C MET A 87 0.74 -7.29 -19.02
N PRO A 88 1.31 -6.78 -20.14
CA PRO A 88 1.12 -7.40 -21.46
C PRO A 88 1.70 -8.82 -21.59
N MET A 89 2.66 -9.19 -20.75
CA MET A 89 3.32 -10.49 -20.78
C MET A 89 2.89 -11.41 -19.64
N ALA A 90 2.09 -10.95 -18.71
CA ALA A 90 1.67 -11.73 -17.55
C ALA A 90 0.81 -12.94 -17.99
N ASP A 91 1.08 -14.10 -17.38
CA ASP A 91 0.25 -15.31 -17.58
C ASP A 91 -1.09 -15.19 -16.86
N ALA A 92 -1.19 -14.32 -15.85
CA ALA A 92 -2.43 -13.89 -15.20
C ALA A 92 -2.26 -12.52 -14.56
N VAL A 93 -3.35 -11.76 -14.51
CA VAL A 93 -3.48 -10.51 -13.75
C VAL A 93 -4.53 -10.74 -12.67
N VAL A 94 -4.11 -10.76 -11.40
CA VAL A 94 -4.97 -11.10 -10.25
C VAL A 94 -5.33 -9.83 -9.50
N ILE A 95 -6.63 -9.55 -9.33
CA ILE A 95 -7.08 -8.30 -8.73
C ILE A 95 -8.10 -8.58 -7.64
N GLN A 96 -7.87 -8.04 -6.45
CA GLN A 96 -8.84 -8.09 -5.36
C GLN A 96 -10.08 -7.24 -5.71
N GLN A 97 -11.24 -7.77 -5.35
CA GLN A 97 -12.54 -7.12 -5.60
C GLN A 97 -13.16 -6.73 -4.26
N HIS A 98 -12.82 -5.56 -3.76
CA HIS A 98 -13.35 -5.04 -2.50
C HIS A 98 -14.02 -3.66 -2.66
N ASP A 99 -13.87 -3.02 -3.83
CA ASP A 99 -14.59 -1.79 -4.17
C ASP A 99 -14.98 -1.72 -5.66
N CYS A 100 -15.83 -0.74 -5.99
CA CYS A 100 -16.35 -0.57 -7.34
C CYS A 100 -15.28 -0.11 -8.35
N HIS A 101 -14.24 0.61 -7.92
CA HIS A 101 -13.19 1.11 -8.81
C HIS A 101 -12.35 -0.04 -9.37
N TYR A 102 -12.02 -1.02 -8.53
CA TYR A 102 -11.29 -2.22 -8.99
C TYR A 102 -12.17 -3.15 -9.82
N GLY A 103 -13.48 -3.17 -9.54
CA GLY A 103 -14.45 -3.83 -10.42
C GLY A 103 -14.42 -3.24 -11.84
N ARG A 104 -14.48 -1.91 -11.96
CA ARG A 104 -14.39 -1.24 -13.28
C ARG A 104 -13.02 -1.41 -13.94
N MET A 105 -11.95 -1.34 -13.16
CA MET A 105 -10.60 -1.62 -13.64
C MET A 105 -10.51 -3.01 -14.30
N THR A 106 -11.01 -4.04 -13.63
CA THR A 106 -10.97 -5.41 -14.17
C THR A 106 -11.80 -5.56 -15.46
N GLU A 107 -12.97 -4.93 -15.54
CA GLU A 107 -13.79 -4.96 -16.75
C GLU A 107 -13.08 -4.35 -17.97
N ILE A 108 -12.38 -3.24 -17.79
CA ILE A 108 -11.61 -2.60 -18.86
C ILE A 108 -10.47 -3.53 -19.31
N LEU A 109 -9.73 -4.09 -18.36
CA LEU A 109 -8.60 -4.97 -18.65
C LEU A 109 -9.05 -6.27 -19.31
N GLU A 110 -10.17 -6.87 -18.90
CA GLU A 110 -10.82 -8.01 -19.57
C GLU A 110 -11.25 -7.66 -20.99
N PHE A 111 -11.88 -6.50 -21.19
CA PHE A 111 -12.25 -6.01 -22.52
C PHE A 111 -11.02 -5.85 -23.44
N LYS A 112 -9.86 -5.52 -22.87
CA LYS A 112 -8.57 -5.46 -23.60
C LYS A 112 -7.94 -6.83 -23.83
N GLY A 113 -8.56 -7.92 -23.36
CA GLY A 113 -8.13 -9.30 -23.62
C GLY A 113 -7.08 -9.83 -22.64
N LEU A 114 -6.86 -9.16 -21.49
CA LEU A 114 -5.93 -9.66 -20.48
C LEU A 114 -6.51 -10.84 -19.69
N PRO A 115 -5.68 -11.80 -19.26
CA PRO A 115 -6.09 -12.96 -18.47
C PRO A 115 -6.34 -12.58 -17.02
N ILE A 116 -7.52 -12.02 -16.73
CA ILE A 116 -7.88 -11.52 -15.41
C ILE A 116 -8.39 -12.66 -14.51
N TYR A 117 -7.92 -12.70 -13.26
CA TYR A 117 -8.49 -13.47 -12.17
C TYR A 117 -8.93 -12.54 -11.03
N LYS A 118 -10.17 -12.69 -10.58
CA LYS A 118 -10.77 -11.83 -9.54
C LYS A 118 -10.81 -12.59 -8.22
N VAL A 119 -10.32 -11.96 -7.15
CA VAL A 119 -10.44 -12.47 -5.78
C VAL A 119 -11.46 -11.63 -5.03
N GLY A 120 -12.59 -12.22 -4.69
CA GLY A 120 -13.65 -11.55 -3.94
C GLY A 120 -13.25 -11.28 -2.49
N VAL A 121 -13.37 -10.03 -2.05
CA VAL A 121 -13.09 -9.63 -0.66
C VAL A 121 -14.31 -8.88 -0.13
N PRO A 122 -15.13 -9.52 0.72
CA PRO A 122 -16.35 -8.90 1.24
C PRO A 122 -16.07 -7.68 2.11
N ALA A 123 -16.89 -6.64 1.98
CA ALA A 123 -16.72 -5.41 2.76
C ALA A 123 -17.07 -5.55 4.24
N ASP A 124 -17.91 -6.53 4.59
CA ASP A 124 -18.36 -6.76 5.97
C ASP A 124 -17.51 -7.81 6.68
N PHE A 125 -16.30 -7.43 7.08
CA PHE A 125 -15.31 -8.33 7.66
C PHE A 125 -15.69 -8.91 9.03
N ALA A 126 -16.59 -8.26 9.77
CA ALA A 126 -17.00 -8.69 11.10
C ALA A 126 -18.04 -9.82 11.08
N VAL A 127 -18.60 -10.16 9.93
CA VAL A 127 -19.63 -11.17 9.75
C VAL A 127 -19.03 -12.53 9.39
N GLY A 128 -19.36 -13.57 10.14
CA GLY A 128 -18.80 -14.90 9.94
C GLY A 128 -19.00 -15.49 8.54
N ILE A 129 -20.11 -15.16 7.85
CA ILE A 129 -20.33 -15.61 6.46
C ILE A 129 -19.34 -14.94 5.49
N SER A 130 -18.98 -13.67 5.72
CA SER A 130 -17.99 -12.95 4.93
C SER A 130 -16.60 -13.55 5.12
N GLN A 131 -16.24 -13.90 6.35
CA GLN A 131 -14.99 -14.58 6.67
C GLN A 131 -14.89 -15.96 6.00
N GLN A 132 -16.01 -16.72 5.99
CA GLN A 132 -16.08 -18.01 5.29
C GLN A 132 -15.99 -17.84 3.77
N TYR A 133 -16.65 -16.81 3.21
CA TYR A 133 -16.58 -16.51 1.78
C TYR A 133 -15.15 -16.16 1.35
N TYR A 134 -14.47 -15.30 2.10
CA TYR A 134 -13.09 -14.95 1.77
C TYR A 134 -12.15 -16.18 1.83
N ARG A 135 -12.31 -17.06 2.82
CA ARG A 135 -11.58 -18.35 2.87
C ARG A 135 -11.90 -19.25 1.67
N HIS A 136 -13.15 -19.25 1.21
CA HIS A 136 -13.52 -19.95 -0.03
C HIS A 136 -12.79 -19.37 -1.24
N GLU A 137 -12.78 -18.04 -1.41
CA GLU A 137 -12.06 -17.36 -2.49
C GLU A 137 -10.56 -17.70 -2.48
N LEU A 138 -9.94 -17.75 -1.32
CA LEU A 138 -8.54 -18.17 -1.18
C LEU A 138 -8.33 -19.64 -1.61
N ARG A 139 -9.25 -20.56 -1.27
CA ARG A 139 -9.16 -21.96 -1.73
C ARG A 139 -9.33 -22.07 -3.25
N GLU A 140 -10.20 -21.29 -3.83
CA GLU A 140 -10.34 -21.22 -5.30
C GLU A 140 -9.10 -20.59 -5.95
N PHE A 141 -8.51 -19.57 -5.33
CA PHE A 141 -7.25 -19.02 -5.80
C PHE A 141 -6.09 -20.03 -5.74
N LYS A 142 -6.01 -20.86 -4.68
CA LYS A 142 -5.04 -21.97 -4.62
C LYS A 142 -5.20 -22.90 -5.81
N LYS A 143 -6.44 -23.34 -6.11
CA LYS A 143 -6.74 -24.20 -7.27
C LYS A 143 -6.39 -23.53 -8.60
N PHE A 144 -6.68 -22.24 -8.72
CA PHE A 144 -6.31 -21.45 -9.89
C PHE A 144 -4.79 -21.48 -10.12
N LEU A 145 -3.99 -21.22 -9.09
CA LEU A 145 -2.54 -21.27 -9.18
C LEU A 145 -2.02 -22.67 -9.58
N GLU A 146 -2.57 -23.72 -8.97
CA GLU A 146 -2.21 -25.10 -9.26
C GLU A 146 -2.51 -25.48 -10.73
N ASN A 147 -3.65 -25.04 -11.25
CA ASN A 147 -4.03 -25.24 -12.65
C ASN A 147 -3.15 -24.42 -13.61
N LEU A 148 -2.83 -23.16 -13.27
CA LEU A 148 -2.02 -22.29 -14.12
C LEU A 148 -0.58 -22.77 -14.28
N VAL A 149 0.00 -23.27 -13.20
CA VAL A 149 1.41 -23.72 -13.16
C VAL A 149 1.53 -25.21 -13.46
N GLY A 150 0.47 -25.98 -13.21
CA GLY A 150 0.44 -27.45 -13.45
C GLY A 150 1.12 -28.27 -12.35
N VAL A 151 1.26 -27.72 -11.14
CA VAL A 151 1.83 -28.40 -9.96
C VAL A 151 0.98 -28.13 -8.73
N THR A 152 1.04 -29.02 -7.74
CA THR A 152 0.38 -28.81 -6.44
C THR A 152 1.17 -27.81 -5.60
N LEU A 153 0.47 -26.92 -4.91
CA LEU A 153 1.08 -25.95 -4.00
C LEU A 153 1.70 -26.65 -2.79
N ASP A 154 2.99 -26.43 -2.61
CA ASP A 154 3.75 -26.93 -1.48
C ASP A 154 3.54 -26.04 -0.26
N GLU A 155 2.77 -26.54 0.72
CA GLU A 155 2.41 -25.78 1.92
C GLU A 155 3.60 -25.50 2.84
N ASP A 156 4.63 -26.34 2.83
CA ASP A 156 5.84 -26.06 3.61
C ASP A 156 6.61 -24.88 3.03
N LYS A 157 6.70 -24.78 1.70
CA LYS A 157 7.25 -23.57 1.05
C LYS A 157 6.39 -22.33 1.30
N VAL A 158 5.06 -22.47 1.40
CA VAL A 158 4.19 -21.36 1.81
C VAL A 158 4.57 -20.88 3.21
N ARG A 159 4.72 -21.78 4.17
CA ARG A 159 5.11 -21.43 5.55
C ARG A 159 6.51 -20.80 5.61
N GLU A 160 7.46 -21.29 4.80
CA GLU A 160 8.78 -20.65 4.66
C GLU A 160 8.64 -19.21 4.15
N ASN A 161 7.78 -18.97 3.15
CA ASN A 161 7.53 -17.62 2.63
C ASN A 161 6.78 -16.73 3.63
N TYR A 162 5.88 -17.29 4.44
CA TYR A 162 5.25 -16.56 5.55
C TYR A 162 6.31 -16.13 6.59
N ALA A 163 7.21 -17.04 6.96
CA ALA A 163 8.30 -16.72 7.89
C ALA A 163 9.21 -15.60 7.37
N LYS A 164 9.56 -15.62 6.08
CA LYS A 164 10.35 -14.56 5.44
C LYS A 164 9.58 -13.23 5.38
N THR A 165 8.30 -13.28 5.04
CA THR A 165 7.42 -12.10 5.06
C THR A 165 7.33 -11.51 6.46
N ASN A 166 7.10 -12.34 7.48
CA ASN A 166 7.07 -11.90 8.88
C ASN A 166 8.39 -11.27 9.32
N LYS A 167 9.53 -11.78 8.80
CA LYS A 167 10.84 -11.19 9.08
C LYS A 167 11.02 -9.82 8.46
N ILE A 168 10.52 -9.60 7.24
CA ILE A 168 10.47 -8.27 6.61
C ILE A 168 9.58 -7.34 7.42
N HIS A 169 8.40 -7.81 7.85
CA HIS A 169 7.47 -7.05 8.69
C HIS A 169 8.12 -6.64 10.02
N GLU A 170 8.83 -7.57 10.67
CA GLU A 170 9.58 -7.28 11.91
C GLU A 170 10.61 -6.16 11.69
N LEU A 171 11.38 -6.24 10.61
CA LEU A 171 12.41 -5.24 10.30
C LEU A 171 11.80 -3.87 9.95
N LEU A 172 10.70 -3.84 9.19
CA LEU A 172 9.97 -2.60 8.92
C LEU A 172 9.41 -1.99 10.20
N ARG A 173 8.83 -2.81 11.12
CA ARG A 173 8.40 -2.33 12.44
C ARG A 173 9.55 -1.78 13.27
N LYS A 174 10.71 -2.43 13.28
CA LYS A 174 11.90 -1.90 13.97
C LYS A 174 12.33 -0.54 13.43
N ILE A 175 12.22 -0.32 12.12
CA ILE A 175 12.52 0.98 11.51
C ILE A 175 11.39 1.99 11.84
N ASP A 176 10.14 1.55 11.83
CA ASP A 176 8.97 2.37 12.20
C ASP A 176 9.05 2.83 13.68
N GLU A 177 9.51 1.97 14.60
CA GLU A 177 9.75 2.35 16.01
C GLU A 177 10.75 3.51 16.15
N LEU A 178 11.72 3.64 15.24
CA LEU A 178 12.64 4.78 15.23
C LEU A 178 11.96 6.09 14.85
N ARG A 179 10.75 6.05 14.30
CA ARG A 179 9.94 7.23 13.97
C ARG A 179 9.20 7.79 15.20
N LYS A 180 9.14 7.05 16.30
CA LYS A 180 8.50 7.48 17.56
C LYS A 180 9.36 8.47 18.37
N VAL A 181 10.67 8.51 18.15
CA VAL A 181 11.55 9.45 18.84
C VAL A 181 11.28 10.89 18.39
N GLU A 182 11.67 11.87 19.23
CA GLU A 182 11.42 13.31 18.97
C GLU A 182 11.94 13.76 17.59
N ASN A 183 13.14 13.33 17.22
CA ASN A 183 13.72 13.60 15.90
C ASN A 183 14.10 12.29 15.20
N PRO A 184 13.20 11.71 14.40
CA PRO A 184 13.43 10.46 13.71
C PRO A 184 14.66 10.49 12.79
N PRO A 185 15.45 9.40 12.71
CA PRO A 185 16.62 9.31 11.84
C PRO A 185 16.29 9.01 10.38
N ILE A 186 15.03 8.87 10.04
CA ILE A 186 14.53 8.59 8.70
C ILE A 186 13.30 9.46 8.42
N THR A 187 13.21 10.00 7.19
CA THR A 187 12.01 10.71 6.75
C THR A 187 10.92 9.73 6.33
N PHE A 188 9.67 10.20 6.26
CA PHE A 188 8.58 9.37 5.73
C PHE A 188 8.80 9.03 4.26
N SER A 189 9.26 9.99 3.46
CA SER A 189 9.57 9.75 2.04
C SER A 189 10.60 8.64 1.84
N GLU A 190 11.57 8.51 2.73
CA GLU A 190 12.53 7.40 2.72
C GLU A 190 11.89 6.10 3.18
N PHE A 191 11.10 6.14 4.26
CA PHE A 191 10.43 4.96 4.82
C PHE A 191 9.41 4.36 3.85
N ILE A 192 8.57 5.18 3.22
CA ILE A 192 7.55 4.69 2.27
C ILE A 192 8.20 4.10 1.01
N ARG A 193 9.27 4.70 0.49
CA ARG A 193 10.06 4.13 -0.62
C ARG A 193 10.68 2.80 -0.24
N LEU A 194 11.24 2.71 0.98
CA LEU A 194 11.79 1.46 1.49
C LEU A 194 10.73 0.36 1.55
N ASN A 195 9.53 0.68 2.02
CA ASN A 195 8.39 -0.24 2.02
C ASN A 195 8.06 -0.70 0.60
N HIS A 196 7.90 0.23 -0.36
CA HIS A 196 7.60 -0.08 -1.77
C HIS A 196 8.64 -1.00 -2.41
N TYR A 197 9.94 -0.78 -2.17
CA TYR A 197 10.98 -1.64 -2.73
C TYR A 197 10.86 -3.09 -2.25
N THR A 198 10.46 -3.31 -0.98
CA THR A 198 10.27 -4.67 -0.44
C THR A 198 9.11 -5.42 -1.11
N LEU A 199 8.18 -4.74 -1.77
CA LEU A 199 7.07 -5.36 -2.49
C LEU A 199 7.50 -6.02 -3.81
N ARG A 200 8.66 -5.63 -4.36
CA ARG A 200 9.14 -6.09 -5.68
C ARG A 200 10.42 -6.91 -5.61
N VAL A 201 11.25 -6.70 -4.61
CA VAL A 201 12.51 -7.40 -4.42
C VAL A 201 12.26 -8.74 -3.73
N ASP A 202 13.10 -9.74 -3.98
CA ASP A 202 13.03 -11.03 -3.29
C ASP A 202 13.21 -10.88 -1.78
N TYR A 203 12.71 -11.88 -1.03
CA TYR A 203 12.66 -11.79 0.43
C TYR A 203 14.05 -11.77 1.07
N ASP A 204 14.98 -12.59 0.59
CA ASP A 204 16.30 -12.70 1.21
C ASP A 204 17.11 -11.41 1.02
N THR A 205 17.09 -10.84 -0.17
CA THR A 205 17.67 -9.51 -0.45
C THR A 205 16.99 -8.41 0.39
N SER A 206 15.66 -8.44 0.51
CA SER A 206 14.93 -7.47 1.33
C SER A 206 15.31 -7.56 2.80
N ILE A 207 15.39 -8.76 3.37
CA ILE A 207 15.81 -9.00 4.77
C ILE A 207 17.22 -8.49 5.01
N GLU A 208 18.17 -8.84 4.12
CA GLU A 208 19.57 -8.41 4.25
C GLU A 208 19.68 -6.87 4.20
N ALA A 209 19.01 -6.25 3.23
CA ALA A 209 19.05 -4.80 3.05
C ALA A 209 18.40 -4.06 4.22
N LEU A 210 17.21 -4.50 4.67
CA LEU A 210 16.51 -3.90 5.81
C LEU A 210 17.33 -4.03 7.10
N THR A 211 17.98 -5.17 7.31
CA THR A 211 18.86 -5.38 8.47
C THR A 211 20.00 -4.35 8.46
N LYS A 212 20.70 -4.21 7.33
CA LYS A 212 21.78 -3.21 7.19
C LYS A 212 21.28 -1.78 7.38
N ILE A 213 20.07 -1.46 6.88
CA ILE A 213 19.47 -0.13 7.02
C ILE A 213 19.12 0.14 8.48
N TYR A 214 18.47 -0.79 9.16
CA TYR A 214 18.14 -0.65 10.59
C TYR A 214 19.39 -0.42 11.44
N GLU A 215 20.45 -1.24 11.23
CA GLU A 215 21.71 -1.11 11.97
C GLU A 215 22.38 0.26 11.79
N LYS A 216 22.19 0.89 10.64
CA LYS A 216 22.69 2.25 10.40
C LYS A 216 21.79 3.33 11.03
N LEU A 217 20.47 3.14 10.96
CA LEU A 217 19.51 4.14 11.41
C LEU A 217 19.42 4.22 12.94
N LYS A 218 19.55 3.10 13.66
CA LYS A 218 19.39 3.08 15.12
C LYS A 218 20.34 4.03 15.88
N ASP A 219 21.50 4.33 15.29
CA ASP A 219 22.52 5.20 15.87
C ASP A 219 22.71 6.51 15.06
N ALA A 220 21.86 6.74 14.05
CA ALA A 220 21.98 7.90 13.18
C ALA A 220 21.38 9.17 13.84
N PRO A 221 21.89 10.36 13.50
CA PRO A 221 21.26 11.61 13.94
C PRO A 221 19.87 11.76 13.34
N GLY A 222 19.02 12.55 13.98
CA GLY A 222 17.69 12.87 13.47
C GLY A 222 17.74 13.57 12.12
N ALA A 223 16.80 13.23 11.24
CA ALA A 223 16.70 13.73 9.87
C ALA A 223 15.87 15.03 9.76
N HIS A 224 15.21 15.47 10.84
CA HIS A 224 14.32 16.62 10.84
C HIS A 224 14.90 17.79 11.66
N ALA A 225 14.30 18.97 11.52
CA ALA A 225 14.61 20.11 12.40
C ALA A 225 14.14 19.81 13.84
N LYS A 226 14.80 20.43 14.82
CA LYS A 226 14.30 20.37 16.20
C LYS A 226 12.90 20.98 16.29
N ASN A 227 12.02 20.36 17.07
CA ASN A 227 10.63 20.77 17.24
C ASN A 227 9.80 20.79 15.92
N ALA A 228 10.20 20.04 14.91
CA ALA A 228 9.37 19.86 13.71
C ALA A 228 7.95 19.41 14.11
N PRO A 229 6.89 19.97 13.50
CA PRO A 229 5.53 19.49 13.71
C PRO A 229 5.42 18.02 13.32
N ARG A 230 4.88 17.20 14.22
CA ARG A 230 4.73 15.76 14.02
C ARG A 230 3.36 15.47 13.43
N ILE A 231 3.36 15.03 12.20
CA ILE A 231 2.15 14.83 11.39
C ILE A 231 1.91 13.34 11.21
N LEU A 232 0.66 12.91 11.36
CA LEU A 232 0.21 11.59 10.92
C LEU A 232 -0.42 11.73 9.54
N MET A 233 0.06 10.94 8.57
CA MET A 233 -0.52 10.87 7.24
C MET A 233 -1.50 9.70 7.17
N MET A 234 -2.77 9.99 6.92
CA MET A 234 -3.85 9.02 6.87
C MET A 234 -4.60 9.10 5.56
N GLY A 235 -5.04 7.96 5.04
CA GLY A 235 -5.83 7.90 3.82
C GLY A 235 -5.74 6.56 3.12
N ARG A 236 -6.15 6.51 1.86
CA ARG A 236 -6.17 5.27 1.10
C ARG A 236 -4.77 4.75 0.81
N ALA A 237 -4.01 5.51 0.06
CA ALA A 237 -2.73 5.05 -0.46
C ALA A 237 -1.77 6.20 -0.75
N VAL A 238 -0.50 5.99 -0.47
CA VAL A 238 0.62 6.67 -1.12
C VAL A 238 1.26 5.63 -2.03
N ALA A 239 0.90 5.67 -3.31
CA ALA A 239 1.38 4.69 -4.28
C ALA A 239 2.86 4.89 -4.63
N GLU A 240 3.49 3.89 -5.23
CA GLU A 240 4.85 4.03 -5.73
C GLU A 240 4.92 5.07 -6.85
N GLY A 241 5.68 6.14 -6.63
CA GLY A 241 5.78 7.31 -7.50
C GLY A 241 5.04 8.53 -6.95
N ASP A 242 4.05 8.37 -6.11
CA ASP A 242 3.26 9.45 -5.50
C ASP A 242 3.94 10.02 -4.25
N TYR A 243 5.09 10.66 -4.45
CA TYR A 243 5.89 11.22 -3.34
C TYR A 243 5.87 12.75 -3.25
N VAL A 244 5.03 13.41 -4.05
CA VAL A 244 4.97 14.88 -4.13
C VAL A 244 4.49 15.47 -2.81
N VAL A 245 3.37 14.98 -2.29
CA VAL A 245 2.77 15.50 -1.05
C VAL A 245 3.67 15.27 0.16
N PRO A 246 4.18 14.05 0.42
CA PRO A 246 5.15 13.84 1.50
C PRO A 246 6.38 14.75 1.38
N GLY A 247 6.94 14.88 0.17
CA GLY A 247 8.11 15.70 -0.09
C GLY A 247 7.88 17.18 0.20
N ILE A 248 6.70 17.73 -0.12
CA ILE A 248 6.35 19.13 0.20
C ILE A 248 6.25 19.33 1.72
N VAL A 249 5.57 18.43 2.44
CA VAL A 249 5.45 18.51 3.91
C VAL A 249 6.83 18.49 4.58
N GLU A 250 7.72 17.61 4.15
CA GLU A 250 9.08 17.50 4.68
C GLU A 250 9.93 18.72 4.32
N ALA A 251 9.81 19.26 3.09
CA ALA A 251 10.49 20.46 2.65
C ALA A 251 10.02 21.72 3.43
N ALA A 252 8.74 21.78 3.82
CA ALA A 252 8.18 22.81 4.68
C ALA A 252 8.64 22.69 6.16
N GLY A 253 9.41 21.66 6.50
CA GLY A 253 9.93 21.42 7.84
C GLY A 253 9.01 20.60 8.74
N GLY A 254 7.97 19.95 8.20
CA GLY A 254 7.14 18.99 8.90
C GLY A 254 7.84 17.62 9.03
N CYS A 255 7.45 16.86 10.05
CA CYS A 255 7.86 15.48 10.26
C CYS A 255 6.64 14.58 10.13
N ILE A 256 6.48 13.83 9.02
CA ILE A 256 5.46 12.79 8.94
C ILE A 256 5.95 11.61 9.78
N ALA A 257 5.57 11.62 11.07
CA ALA A 257 6.06 10.67 12.06
C ALA A 257 5.35 9.31 12.03
N CYS A 258 4.14 9.26 11.52
CA CYS A 258 3.32 8.05 11.42
C CYS A 258 2.51 8.05 10.14
N ASP A 259 2.20 6.86 9.65
CA ASP A 259 1.26 6.62 8.55
C ASP A 259 0.12 5.70 8.99
N PHE A 260 -1.07 5.96 8.48
CA PHE A 260 -2.21 5.06 8.58
C PHE A 260 -2.85 4.94 7.19
N LEU A 261 -2.15 4.21 6.31
CA LEU A 261 -2.53 3.98 4.91
C LEU A 261 -3.11 2.58 4.76
N ASP A 262 -4.12 2.46 3.92
CA ASP A 262 -4.88 1.22 3.74
C ASP A 262 -4.27 0.31 2.67
N GLU A 263 -3.74 0.88 1.59
CA GLU A 263 -3.34 0.16 0.38
C GLU A 263 -1.99 0.62 -0.17
N ALA A 264 -1.50 -0.10 -1.17
CA ALA A 264 -0.26 0.15 -1.91
C ALA A 264 1.02 0.09 -1.07
N ILE A 265 0.94 -0.40 0.16
CA ILE A 265 2.07 -0.63 1.05
C ILE A 265 2.05 -2.08 1.56
N ARG A 266 3.19 -2.58 2.00
CA ARG A 266 3.23 -3.85 2.73
C ARG A 266 2.56 -3.69 4.09
N PRO A 267 1.60 -4.56 4.47
CA PRO A 267 0.89 -4.48 5.77
C PRO A 267 1.79 -4.96 6.93
N TYR A 268 2.89 -4.26 7.17
CA TYR A 268 3.99 -4.69 8.04
C TYR A 268 3.66 -4.74 9.53
N ARG A 269 2.51 -4.18 9.94
CA ARG A 269 2.08 -4.21 11.35
C ARG A 269 1.43 -5.53 11.76
N THR A 270 1.19 -6.43 10.80
CA THR A 270 0.59 -7.74 11.03
C THR A 270 1.55 -8.88 10.68
N ASN A 271 1.45 -10.01 11.37
CA ASN A 271 2.19 -11.25 11.05
C ASN A 271 1.22 -12.36 10.68
N ILE A 272 1.64 -13.24 9.79
CA ILE A 272 0.89 -14.43 9.39
C ILE A 272 1.33 -15.60 10.27
N SER A 273 0.38 -16.37 10.81
CA SER A 273 0.71 -17.58 11.60
C SER A 273 1.48 -18.58 10.75
N LEU A 274 2.44 -19.26 11.36
CA LEU A 274 3.18 -20.37 10.74
C LEU A 274 2.55 -21.73 11.05
N GLU A 275 1.55 -21.75 11.93
CA GLU A 275 0.83 -22.94 12.38
C GLU A 275 -0.54 -23.06 11.71
N GLY A 276 -1.06 -24.28 11.62
CA GLY A 276 -2.40 -24.55 11.13
C GLY A 276 -2.53 -24.58 9.60
N ASP A 277 -3.75 -24.40 9.11
CA ASP A 277 -4.08 -24.34 7.68
C ASP A 277 -3.56 -23.02 7.08
N ILE A 278 -2.92 -23.07 5.90
CA ILE A 278 -2.34 -21.89 5.26
C ILE A 278 -3.39 -20.85 4.82
N VAL A 279 -4.59 -21.31 4.49
CA VAL A 279 -5.71 -20.43 4.11
C VAL A 279 -6.21 -19.68 5.35
N ASP A 280 -6.43 -20.41 6.44
CA ASP A 280 -6.94 -19.84 7.69
C ASP A 280 -5.90 -18.87 8.28
N ALA A 281 -4.62 -19.23 8.29
CA ALA A 281 -3.54 -18.37 8.76
C ALA A 281 -3.46 -17.04 8.00
N PHE A 282 -3.61 -17.08 6.67
CA PHE A 282 -3.60 -15.85 5.85
C PHE A 282 -4.86 -15.03 6.06
N ALA A 283 -6.04 -15.67 6.02
CA ALA A 283 -7.32 -14.98 6.20
C ALA A 283 -7.43 -14.33 7.58
N GLU A 284 -7.04 -15.04 8.65
CA GLU A 284 -7.05 -14.49 10.01
C GLU A 284 -6.15 -13.26 10.12
N ALA A 285 -4.94 -13.33 9.58
CA ALA A 285 -3.97 -12.24 9.68
C ALA A 285 -4.39 -11.00 8.90
N LEU A 286 -4.86 -11.15 7.64
CA LEU A 286 -5.05 -10.03 6.72
C LEU A 286 -6.49 -9.52 6.68
N TYR A 287 -7.47 -10.37 6.99
CA TYR A 287 -8.88 -10.03 6.88
C TYR A 287 -9.61 -9.97 8.23
N ASP A 288 -9.40 -10.95 9.13
CA ASP A 288 -10.17 -11.03 10.35
C ASP A 288 -9.62 -10.14 11.49
N THR A 289 -8.29 -9.99 11.60
CA THR A 289 -7.63 -9.38 12.78
C THR A 289 -6.83 -8.13 12.50
N ARG A 290 -6.46 -7.88 11.24
CA ARG A 290 -5.80 -6.63 10.83
C ARG A 290 -6.72 -5.44 11.11
N ASP A 291 -6.13 -4.26 11.42
CA ASP A 291 -6.89 -3.02 11.44
C ASP A 291 -7.62 -2.87 10.10
N PRO A 292 -8.96 -2.73 10.11
CA PRO A 292 -9.74 -2.74 8.87
C PRO A 292 -9.42 -1.53 8.01
N GLN A 293 -9.50 -1.70 6.70
CA GLN A 293 -9.45 -0.57 5.78
C GLN A 293 -10.75 0.25 5.87
N CYS A 294 -10.70 1.53 5.50
CA CYS A 294 -11.85 2.43 5.54
C CYS A 294 -13.07 1.89 4.78
N ILE A 295 -12.81 1.21 3.66
CA ILE A 295 -13.86 0.65 2.81
C ILE A 295 -14.66 -0.49 3.46
N PHE A 296 -14.14 -1.11 4.51
CA PHE A 296 -14.82 -2.19 5.22
C PHE A 296 -15.77 -1.68 6.29
N GLN A 297 -16.80 -2.46 6.58
CA GLN A 297 -17.80 -2.16 7.61
C GLN A 297 -17.84 -3.28 8.67
N PRO A 298 -17.99 -2.93 9.95
CA PRO A 298 -17.92 -1.60 10.56
C PRO A 298 -16.47 -1.21 10.86
N SER A 299 -15.91 -0.21 10.17
CA SER A 299 -14.49 0.13 10.31
C SER A 299 -14.23 1.42 11.11
N TRP A 300 -15.03 2.45 10.94
CA TRP A 300 -14.68 3.82 11.36
C TRP A 300 -14.39 3.98 12.85
N GLU A 301 -15.20 3.40 13.74
CA GLU A 301 -14.96 3.49 15.18
C GLU A 301 -13.70 2.72 15.58
N ILE A 302 -13.50 1.50 15.02
CA ILE A 302 -12.31 0.67 15.28
C ILE A 302 -11.05 1.42 14.83
N ARG A 303 -11.09 1.99 13.63
CA ARG A 303 -9.98 2.78 13.07
C ARG A 303 -9.73 4.05 13.87
N PHE A 304 -10.77 4.70 14.39
CA PHE A 304 -10.61 5.89 15.22
C PHE A 304 -9.96 5.58 16.57
N GLU A 305 -10.30 4.44 17.20
CA GLU A 305 -9.60 4.00 18.40
C GLU A 305 -8.10 3.76 18.11
N ARG A 306 -7.80 3.08 17.01
CA ARG A 306 -6.42 2.89 16.56
C ARG A 306 -5.70 4.21 16.26
N LEU A 307 -6.39 5.16 15.62
CA LEU A 307 -5.85 6.49 15.36
C LEU A 307 -5.47 7.22 16.66
N LYS A 308 -6.29 7.14 17.70
CA LYS A 308 -5.97 7.73 19.02
C LYS A 308 -4.72 7.09 19.64
N GLU A 309 -4.53 5.79 19.50
CA GLU A 309 -3.32 5.11 19.94
C GLU A 309 -2.08 5.65 19.19
N TYR A 310 -2.14 5.75 17.86
CA TYR A 310 -1.04 6.31 17.07
C TYR A 310 -0.75 7.77 17.40
N ILE A 311 -1.77 8.62 17.61
CA ILE A 311 -1.58 10.01 18.04
C ILE A 311 -0.73 10.05 19.32
N LYS A 312 -1.03 9.19 20.29
CA LYS A 312 -0.31 9.11 21.55
C LYS A 312 1.10 8.52 21.39
N GLU A 313 1.22 7.39 20.70
CA GLU A 313 2.48 6.65 20.55
C GLU A 313 3.54 7.44 19.79
N TYR A 314 3.11 8.16 18.76
CA TYR A 314 4.01 8.93 17.89
C TYR A 314 4.05 10.43 18.26
N ASN A 315 3.39 10.85 19.37
CA ASN A 315 3.30 12.25 19.78
C ASN A 315 2.87 13.15 18.62
N ILE A 316 1.73 12.88 18.02
CA ILE A 316 1.23 13.55 16.82
C ILE A 316 0.61 14.90 17.18
N ASP A 317 1.04 15.96 16.50
CA ASP A 317 0.54 17.32 16.65
C ASP A 317 -0.66 17.60 15.72
N ALA A 318 -0.70 16.95 14.51
CA ALA A 318 -1.74 17.18 13.50
C ALA A 318 -1.88 15.99 12.56
N ILE A 319 -3.00 15.93 11.84
CA ILE A 319 -3.30 14.89 10.86
C ILE A 319 -3.38 15.49 9.45
N LEU A 320 -2.67 14.89 8.50
CA LEU A 320 -2.84 15.11 7.08
C LEU A 320 -3.69 13.97 6.50
N TRP A 321 -4.95 14.27 6.21
CA TRP A 321 -5.85 13.37 5.53
C TRP A 321 -5.59 13.41 4.02
N TYR A 322 -4.92 12.39 3.51
CA TYR A 322 -4.58 12.28 2.10
C TYR A 322 -5.57 11.39 1.38
N GLN A 323 -6.44 12.00 0.59
CA GLN A 323 -7.51 11.33 -0.13
C GLN A 323 -7.24 11.37 -1.64
N LEU A 324 -7.50 10.25 -2.31
CA LEU A 324 -7.58 10.26 -3.77
C LEU A 324 -8.96 10.76 -4.21
N ALA A 325 -9.02 11.43 -5.36
CA ALA A 325 -10.27 11.92 -5.91
C ALA A 325 -11.25 10.76 -6.16
N PHE A 326 -12.53 11.04 -6.00
CA PHE A 326 -13.63 10.07 -6.18
C PHE A 326 -13.69 8.92 -5.17
N ASP A 327 -12.95 9.02 -4.05
CA ASP A 327 -13.02 8.09 -2.92
C ASP A 327 -14.12 8.52 -1.94
N GLU A 328 -15.38 8.29 -2.28
CA GLU A 328 -16.55 8.77 -1.51
C GLU A 328 -16.60 8.20 -0.08
N ILE A 329 -16.16 6.95 0.12
CA ILE A 329 -16.15 6.32 1.45
C ILE A 329 -15.15 7.02 2.37
N TYR A 330 -13.99 7.42 1.84
CA TYR A 330 -13.01 8.20 2.59
C TYR A 330 -13.51 9.61 2.90
N ASP A 331 -14.35 10.22 2.05
CA ASP A 331 -15.03 11.48 2.34
C ASP A 331 -15.98 11.37 3.54
N MET A 332 -16.69 10.26 3.62
CA MET A 332 -17.61 10.00 4.73
C MET A 332 -16.84 9.80 6.04
N GLU A 333 -15.77 9.02 6.03
CA GLU A 333 -14.91 8.81 7.20
C GLU A 333 -14.27 10.15 7.64
N TYR A 334 -13.71 10.93 6.73
CA TYR A 334 -13.17 12.26 7.01
C TYR A 334 -14.19 13.16 7.71
N THR A 335 -15.44 13.15 7.24
CA THR A 335 -16.52 13.98 7.81
C THR A 335 -16.78 13.61 9.28
N CYS A 336 -16.72 12.33 9.64
CA CYS A 336 -16.82 11.88 11.02
C CYS A 336 -15.57 12.27 11.83
N TYR A 337 -14.39 11.99 11.30
CA TYR A 337 -13.12 12.22 11.99
C TYR A 337 -12.83 13.69 12.21
N SER A 338 -13.19 14.57 11.28
CA SER A 338 -13.02 16.01 11.45
C SER A 338 -13.79 16.56 12.67
N LYS A 339 -14.94 15.95 13.02
CA LYS A 339 -15.72 16.28 14.21
C LYS A 339 -15.08 15.69 15.49
N TRP A 340 -14.74 14.41 15.46
CA TRP A 340 -14.19 13.70 16.62
C TRP A 340 -12.80 14.21 17.03
N LEU A 341 -11.95 14.54 16.05
CA LEU A 341 -10.63 15.11 16.29
C LEU A 341 -10.68 16.54 16.82
N LYS A 342 -11.71 17.31 16.44
CA LYS A 342 -11.95 18.63 17.01
C LYS A 342 -12.21 18.56 18.51
N GLU A 343 -12.93 17.55 18.99
CA GLU A 343 -13.15 17.32 20.42
C GLU A 343 -11.86 17.00 21.17
N LEU A 344 -10.88 16.42 20.48
CA LEU A 344 -9.55 16.12 21.01
C LEU A 344 -8.55 17.29 20.83
N ASN A 345 -8.96 18.40 20.22
CA ASN A 345 -8.09 19.53 19.84
C ASN A 345 -6.92 19.13 18.93
N ILE A 346 -7.10 18.11 18.08
CA ILE A 346 -6.12 17.71 17.07
C ILE A 346 -6.51 18.30 15.71
N PRO A 347 -5.70 19.21 15.13
CA PRO A 347 -5.97 19.76 13.83
C PRO A 347 -5.85 18.69 12.73
N ILE A 348 -6.78 18.73 11.77
CA ILE A 348 -6.79 17.87 10.60
C ILE A 348 -6.93 18.70 9.33
N MET A 349 -6.07 18.44 8.35
CA MET A 349 -6.15 19.02 7.02
C MET A 349 -6.50 17.94 6.00
N LYS A 350 -7.56 18.15 5.22
CA LYS A 350 -7.88 17.30 4.06
C LYS A 350 -7.17 17.80 2.82
N LEU A 351 -6.51 16.88 2.15
CA LEU A 351 -5.95 17.05 0.82
C LEU A 351 -6.50 15.98 -0.11
N GLU A 352 -7.10 16.40 -1.22
CA GLU A 352 -7.55 15.53 -2.30
C GLU A 352 -6.57 15.59 -3.46
N SER A 353 -6.17 14.42 -4.00
CA SER A 353 -5.25 14.30 -5.13
C SER A 353 -5.89 13.55 -6.28
N SER A 354 -5.74 14.08 -7.48
CA SER A 354 -6.05 13.43 -8.77
C SER A 354 -4.78 13.05 -9.55
N TYR A 355 -3.62 13.13 -8.90
CA TYR A 355 -2.28 12.99 -9.51
C TYR A 355 -1.93 14.08 -10.53
N GLU A 356 -2.64 15.20 -10.50
CA GLU A 356 -2.28 16.37 -11.28
C GLU A 356 -1.14 17.14 -10.61
N TYR A 357 0.09 16.77 -10.93
CA TYR A 357 1.29 17.41 -10.39
C TYR A 357 2.01 18.26 -11.42
N SER A 358 1.26 18.94 -12.31
CA SER A 358 1.80 19.98 -13.15
C SER A 358 2.34 21.13 -12.27
N ARG A 359 3.23 21.96 -12.82
CA ARG A 359 3.80 23.08 -12.07
C ARG A 359 2.73 24.04 -11.57
N GLU A 360 1.69 24.27 -12.37
CA GLU A 360 0.55 25.12 -12.05
C GLU A 360 -0.31 24.54 -10.92
N ALA A 361 -0.51 23.24 -10.87
CA ALA A 361 -1.28 22.55 -9.84
C ALA A 361 -0.48 22.38 -8.53
N THR A 362 0.83 22.16 -8.63
CA THR A 362 1.69 21.90 -7.47
C THR A 362 1.94 23.15 -6.63
N ALA A 363 2.00 24.35 -7.23
CA ALA A 363 2.28 25.58 -6.47
C ALA A 363 1.20 25.94 -5.44
N PRO A 364 -0.11 25.94 -5.76
CA PRO A 364 -1.16 26.14 -4.75
C PRO A 364 -1.19 25.03 -3.69
N LEU A 365 -0.90 23.78 -4.09
CA LEU A 365 -0.79 22.66 -3.18
C LEU A 365 0.34 22.88 -2.17
N ALA A 366 1.52 23.28 -2.64
CA ALA A 366 2.67 23.58 -1.78
C ALA A 366 2.32 24.68 -0.77
N THR A 367 1.73 25.80 -1.23
CA THR A 367 1.33 26.91 -0.33
C THR A 367 0.36 26.44 0.75
N ARG A 368 -0.60 25.59 0.44
CA ARG A 368 -1.54 25.05 1.43
C ARG A 368 -0.86 24.16 2.46
N LEU A 369 0.04 23.28 2.03
CA LEU A 369 0.78 22.38 2.89
C LEU A 369 1.78 23.15 3.78
N GLU A 370 2.49 24.12 3.20
CA GLU A 370 3.40 25.02 3.95
C GLU A 370 2.67 25.78 5.05
N SER A 371 1.52 26.40 4.72
CA SER A 371 0.68 27.09 5.69
C SER A 371 0.16 26.17 6.78
N PHE A 372 -0.19 24.92 6.43
CA PHE A 372 -0.60 23.94 7.43
C PHE A 372 0.54 23.59 8.38
N VAL A 373 1.72 23.27 7.86
CA VAL A 373 2.91 22.95 8.69
C VAL A 373 3.26 24.13 9.60
N GLU A 374 3.23 25.37 9.07
CA GLU A 374 3.51 26.57 9.85
C GLU A 374 2.49 26.80 10.97
N SER A 375 1.18 26.67 10.67
CA SER A 375 0.12 26.81 11.67
C SER A 375 0.25 25.81 12.82
N VAL A 376 0.60 24.55 12.51
CA VAL A 376 0.83 23.53 13.55
C VAL A 376 2.07 23.86 14.38
N LYS A 377 3.12 24.39 13.75
CA LYS A 377 4.35 24.81 14.45
C LYS A 377 4.12 25.97 15.39
N GLU A 378 3.29 26.96 15.00
CA GLU A 378 2.94 28.11 15.83
C GLU A 378 2.04 27.74 17.03
N ALA A 379 1.22 26.70 16.88
CA ALA A 379 0.33 26.21 17.93
C ALA A 379 1.03 25.32 18.98
N LYS A 380 2.26 24.89 18.73
CA LYS A 380 3.09 24.05 19.60
C LYS A 380 3.92 24.87 20.59
#